data_7b7bc4ee6dc1a1bc8f7ebae7244b11b3
#
_entry.id   7b7bc4ee6dc1a1bc8f7ebae7244b11b3
#
_cell.length_a   1.000
_cell.length_b   1.000
_cell.length_c   1.000
_cell.angle_alpha   90.00
_cell.angle_beta   90.00
_cell.angle_gamma   90.00
#
_symmetry.space_group_name_H-M   'P 1'
#
loop_
_entity.id
_entity.type
_entity.pdbx_description
1 polymer ?
#
loop_
_entity_poly.entity_id
_entity_poly.type
_entity_poly.pdbx_seq_one_letter_code
_entity_poly.pdbx_strand_id
1 'polypeptide(L)'
;MRKILWVLILLLGLSACGEEPVPETTPPPVEVEIPYVEETMPPRPYEGVELTFQSIWWEGEPQAQVITQAAEFFEKKTGADIGFLWLEEEGDADLFQIAASDFADVDAATLLDLTEMAEESGYAEKNHEVLRNQIVDHCGYLGAVAQVPYLGGVYYNADVFDACGIKETPRTWDEFMDVAETLRLDGWSPLTLDKEDAVAAMELHLRRTIGNEQMLKFMGKKDHWHFDQTVIAAMEQVMLFAHAGYMTYGTPADYPEGQNKMGISNSAMMVGTNGDCRAIEEETLTDLRWGMFPFPGELESGIWMEADMLAIHPDCDNPQAAFDFAMLLVTGEFDQLRTTLSEGVPADPANTSPIAGAMEALQREEPQPLGVFGYKQTDPAVKLWSGWYDKANRYAIALERSK
;
A
#
# COMPACT_ATOMS: atom_id res chain seq x y z
N MET A 1 12.85 41.44 -13.52
CA MET A 1 12.55 41.67 -14.95
C MET A 1 12.50 40.30 -15.62
N ARG A 2 11.29 39.81 -15.81
CA ARG A 2 10.99 38.51 -16.45
C ARG A 2 10.97 38.71 -17.97
N LYS A 3 11.76 37.93 -18.71
CA LYS A 3 11.65 37.85 -20.17
C LYS A 3 10.84 36.59 -20.52
N ILE A 4 9.64 36.82 -21.01
CA ILE A 4 8.77 35.82 -21.63
C ILE A 4 9.25 35.61 -23.06
N LEU A 5 9.61 34.38 -23.41
CA LEU A 5 9.99 34.00 -24.77
C LEU A 5 8.79 33.31 -25.43
N TRP A 6 8.18 33.98 -26.41
CA TRP A 6 7.15 33.40 -27.29
C TRP A 6 7.82 32.66 -28.44
N VAL A 7 7.53 31.37 -28.55
CA VAL A 7 7.89 30.58 -29.73
C VAL A 7 6.64 30.45 -30.61
N LEU A 8 6.74 31.04 -31.77
CA LEU A 8 5.75 30.98 -32.85
C LEU A 8 5.92 29.63 -33.56
N ILE A 9 4.94 28.73 -33.52
CA ILE A 9 4.90 27.53 -34.35
C ILE A 9 4.01 27.80 -35.56
N LEU A 10 4.61 27.70 -36.74
CA LEU A 10 3.97 27.80 -38.05
C LEU A 10 3.03 26.58 -38.25
N LEU A 11 1.76 26.86 -38.53
CA LEU A 11 0.78 25.92 -39.05
C LEU A 11 1.08 25.61 -40.53
N LEU A 12 1.48 24.38 -40.81
CA LEU A 12 1.35 23.81 -42.15
C LEU A 12 0.20 22.80 -42.11
N GLY A 13 -0.85 23.14 -42.81
CA GLY A 13 -2.02 22.27 -42.94
C GLY A 13 -1.74 21.01 -43.76
N LEU A 14 -2.19 19.91 -43.26
CA LEU A 14 -2.52 18.72 -44.02
C LEU A 14 -3.91 18.24 -43.60
N SER A 15 -4.85 18.32 -44.55
CA SER A 15 -6.17 17.71 -44.44
C SER A 15 -6.03 16.17 -44.41
N ALA A 16 -6.54 15.56 -43.38
CA ALA A 16 -6.94 14.15 -43.43
C ALA A 16 -8.01 13.87 -42.36
N CYS A 17 -9.10 13.35 -42.84
CA CYS A 17 -10.15 12.52 -42.22
C CYS A 17 -10.47 12.72 -40.73
N GLY A 18 -11.74 13.12 -40.50
CA GLY A 18 -12.32 13.24 -39.19
C GLY A 18 -12.35 11.90 -38.45
N GLU A 19 -11.71 11.89 -37.31
CA GLU A 19 -12.08 11.05 -36.17
C GLU A 19 -12.78 11.99 -35.18
N GLU A 20 -14.03 11.66 -34.86
CA GLU A 20 -14.76 12.31 -33.78
C GLU A 20 -13.99 12.09 -32.48
N PRO A 21 -13.91 13.09 -31.58
CA PRO A 21 -13.31 12.86 -30.28
C PRO A 21 -14.14 11.82 -29.54
N VAL A 22 -13.47 10.75 -29.11
CA VAL A 22 -14.03 9.77 -28.20
C VAL A 22 -14.43 10.54 -26.91
N PRO A 23 -15.70 10.50 -26.47
CA PRO A 23 -16.07 11.14 -25.22
C PRO A 23 -15.29 10.46 -24.09
N GLU A 24 -14.62 11.26 -23.26
CA GLU A 24 -14.15 10.82 -21.93
C GLU A 24 -15.36 10.26 -21.18
N THR A 25 -15.47 8.95 -21.16
CA THR A 25 -16.44 8.25 -20.34
C THR A 25 -15.83 8.15 -18.95
N THR A 26 -16.09 9.17 -18.13
CA THR A 26 -16.06 8.98 -16.67
C THR A 26 -16.93 7.75 -16.39
N PRO A 27 -16.42 6.73 -15.71
CA PRO A 27 -17.24 5.60 -15.33
C PRO A 27 -18.46 6.12 -14.55
N PRO A 28 -19.66 5.59 -14.81
CA PRO A 28 -20.84 6.02 -14.06
C PRO A 28 -20.62 5.72 -12.57
N PRO A 29 -21.13 6.57 -11.68
CA PRO A 29 -21.07 6.31 -10.24
C PRO A 29 -21.64 4.91 -9.98
N VAL A 30 -20.90 4.13 -9.19
CA VAL A 30 -21.34 2.79 -8.77
C VAL A 30 -22.45 3.00 -7.75
N GLU A 31 -23.69 2.98 -8.19
CA GLU A 31 -24.86 2.96 -7.31
C GLU A 31 -24.94 1.58 -6.64
N VAL A 32 -24.44 1.49 -5.42
CA VAL A 32 -24.61 0.29 -4.59
C VAL A 32 -25.97 0.40 -3.92
N GLU A 33 -26.93 -0.42 -4.34
CA GLU A 33 -28.19 -0.59 -3.60
C GLU A 33 -27.88 -1.25 -2.24
N ILE A 34 -27.76 -0.42 -1.19
CA ILE A 34 -27.75 -0.89 0.19
C ILE A 34 -29.17 -1.40 0.50
N PRO A 35 -29.35 -2.67 0.91
CA PRO A 35 -30.69 -3.18 1.22
C PRO A 35 -31.32 -2.36 2.36
N TYR A 36 -32.34 -1.59 2.02
CA TYR A 36 -33.10 -0.78 2.95
C TYR A 36 -34.00 -1.70 3.81
N VAL A 37 -33.60 -1.92 5.04
CA VAL A 37 -34.49 -2.52 6.07
C VAL A 37 -35.23 -1.36 6.74
N GLU A 38 -36.53 -1.25 6.50
CA GLU A 38 -37.42 -0.27 7.14
C GLU A 38 -37.63 -0.69 8.61
N GLU A 39 -36.65 -0.45 9.46
CA GLU A 39 -36.80 -0.49 10.92
C GLU A 39 -37.36 0.85 11.38
N THR A 40 -38.32 0.80 12.35
CA THR A 40 -38.81 1.99 13.07
C THR A 40 -37.62 2.76 13.58
N MET A 41 -37.38 3.96 13.03
CA MET A 41 -36.18 4.76 13.31
C MET A 41 -36.00 4.91 14.83
N PRO A 42 -34.93 4.39 15.42
CA PRO A 42 -34.57 4.73 16.78
C PRO A 42 -34.26 6.23 16.87
N PRO A 43 -34.31 6.82 18.08
CA PRO A 43 -33.94 8.21 18.25
C PRO A 43 -32.58 8.43 17.60
N ARG A 44 -32.45 9.48 16.77
CA ARG A 44 -31.21 9.82 16.10
C ARG A 44 -30.20 10.28 17.15
N PRO A 45 -29.15 9.50 17.46
CA PRO A 45 -28.28 9.74 18.61
C PRO A 45 -27.46 11.02 18.48
N TYR A 46 -27.24 11.51 17.25
CA TYR A 46 -26.40 12.66 16.94
C TYR A 46 -27.14 13.78 16.22
N GLU A 47 -28.43 13.96 16.48
CA GLU A 47 -29.21 15.04 15.89
C GLU A 47 -28.61 16.41 16.23
N GLY A 48 -28.18 17.17 15.21
CA GLY A 48 -27.58 18.49 15.34
C GLY A 48 -26.09 18.48 15.69
N VAL A 49 -25.41 17.32 15.64
CA VAL A 49 -23.95 17.22 15.70
C VAL A 49 -23.41 17.52 14.30
N GLU A 50 -22.48 18.46 14.24
CA GLU A 50 -21.69 18.76 13.03
C GLU A 50 -20.28 18.22 13.22
N LEU A 51 -19.74 17.49 12.23
CA LEU A 51 -18.37 16.98 12.21
C LEU A 51 -17.68 17.39 10.91
N THR A 52 -16.40 17.71 10.97
CA THR A 52 -15.56 17.99 9.80
C THR A 52 -14.55 16.86 9.60
N PHE A 53 -14.57 16.25 8.42
CA PHE A 53 -13.67 15.18 8.01
C PHE A 53 -12.61 15.71 7.04
N GLN A 54 -11.33 15.59 7.39
CA GLN A 54 -10.21 15.89 6.49
C GLN A 54 -9.76 14.62 5.78
N SER A 55 -9.81 14.64 4.46
CA SER A 55 -9.35 13.54 3.61
C SER A 55 -7.96 13.76 3.03
N ILE A 56 -7.22 12.66 2.83
CA ILE A 56 -5.97 12.65 2.03
C ILE A 56 -6.23 12.36 0.55
N TRP A 57 -7.49 12.23 0.14
CA TRP A 57 -7.91 11.96 -1.23
C TRP A 57 -8.53 13.19 -1.87
N TRP A 58 -8.44 13.28 -3.20
CA TRP A 58 -9.19 14.25 -3.96
C TRP A 58 -10.68 13.90 -4.01
N GLU A 59 -11.52 14.92 -4.05
CA GLU A 59 -12.94 14.74 -4.32
C GLU A 59 -13.15 13.97 -5.64
N GLY A 60 -13.96 12.91 -5.59
CA GLY A 60 -14.27 12.08 -6.76
C GLY A 60 -13.39 10.87 -6.96
N GLU A 61 -12.29 10.71 -6.23
CA GLU A 61 -11.54 9.46 -6.21
C GLU A 61 -12.38 8.30 -5.61
N PRO A 62 -12.12 7.03 -6.00
CA PRO A 62 -12.91 5.90 -5.51
C PRO A 62 -13.02 5.83 -3.99
N GLN A 63 -11.94 6.10 -3.28
CA GLN A 63 -11.92 6.14 -1.82
C GLN A 63 -12.79 7.28 -1.26
N ALA A 64 -12.69 8.47 -1.86
CA ALA A 64 -13.50 9.63 -1.49
C ALA A 64 -15.00 9.38 -1.74
N GLN A 65 -15.35 8.67 -2.81
CA GLN A 65 -16.73 8.27 -3.09
C GLN A 65 -17.29 7.34 -2.01
N VAL A 66 -16.49 6.37 -1.52
CA VAL A 66 -16.90 5.48 -0.42
C VAL A 66 -17.11 6.28 0.87
N ILE A 67 -16.20 7.19 1.18
CA ILE A 67 -16.31 8.06 2.37
C ILE A 67 -17.60 8.91 2.30
N THR A 68 -17.89 9.51 1.14
CA THR A 68 -19.11 10.29 0.93
C THR A 68 -20.37 9.45 1.11
N GLN A 69 -20.43 8.24 0.53
CA GLN A 69 -21.57 7.33 0.70
C GLN A 69 -21.74 6.89 2.16
N ALA A 70 -20.63 6.64 2.86
CA ALA A 70 -20.67 6.31 4.28
C ALA A 70 -21.20 7.48 5.13
N ALA A 71 -20.82 8.73 4.79
CA ALA A 71 -21.31 9.92 5.46
C ALA A 71 -22.82 10.09 5.25
N GLU A 72 -23.30 10.01 4.01
CA GLU A 72 -24.75 10.07 3.71
C GLU A 72 -25.56 9.02 4.49
N PHE A 73 -25.01 7.80 4.60
CA PHE A 73 -25.61 6.73 5.38
C PHE A 73 -25.62 7.05 6.88
N PHE A 74 -24.48 7.55 7.41
CA PHE A 74 -24.33 7.91 8.82
C PHE A 74 -25.26 9.06 9.21
N GLU A 75 -25.31 10.13 8.42
CA GLU A 75 -26.21 11.28 8.59
C GLU A 75 -27.67 10.85 8.63
N LYS A 76 -28.08 10.04 7.66
CA LYS A 76 -29.45 9.51 7.60
C LYS A 76 -29.81 8.69 8.84
N LYS A 77 -28.88 7.88 9.35
CA LYS A 77 -29.10 7.03 10.53
C LYS A 77 -29.06 7.78 11.84
N THR A 78 -28.13 8.72 11.98
CA THR A 78 -27.78 9.30 13.27
C THR A 78 -28.27 10.73 13.46
N GLY A 79 -28.49 11.47 12.37
CA GLY A 79 -28.85 12.89 12.39
C GLY A 79 -27.62 13.81 12.49
N ALA A 80 -26.41 13.29 12.49
CA ALA A 80 -25.21 14.11 12.34
C ALA A 80 -25.14 14.74 10.94
N ASP A 81 -24.31 15.76 10.79
CA ASP A 81 -23.94 16.41 9.52
C ASP A 81 -22.42 16.31 9.34
N ILE A 82 -21.93 15.77 8.21
CA ILE A 82 -20.51 15.54 7.94
C ILE A 82 -20.04 16.49 6.84
N GLY A 83 -19.28 17.52 7.21
CA GLY A 83 -18.56 18.37 6.27
C GLY A 83 -17.21 17.75 5.86
N PHE A 84 -16.77 18.05 4.65
CA PHE A 84 -15.50 17.53 4.12
C PHE A 84 -14.49 18.64 3.84
N LEU A 85 -13.23 18.32 4.13
CA LEU A 85 -12.05 19.01 3.61
C LEU A 85 -11.29 17.96 2.78
N TRP A 86 -11.29 18.14 1.47
CA TRP A 86 -10.55 17.26 0.57
C TRP A 86 -9.08 17.61 0.53
N LEU A 87 -8.26 16.76 -0.10
CA LEU A 87 -6.83 16.97 -0.25
C LEU A 87 -6.52 18.42 -0.72
N GLU A 88 -5.53 19.06 -0.08
CA GLU A 88 -5.13 20.47 -0.26
C GLU A 88 -6.11 21.53 0.28
N GLU A 89 -7.27 21.17 0.81
CA GLU A 89 -8.11 22.11 1.52
C GLU A 89 -7.64 22.26 2.97
N GLU A 90 -7.56 23.48 3.46
CA GLU A 90 -7.13 23.77 4.83
C GLU A 90 -8.32 24.10 5.72
N GLY A 91 -8.33 23.57 6.94
CA GLY A 91 -9.37 23.85 7.93
C GLY A 91 -9.15 23.07 9.22
N ASP A 92 -9.96 23.36 10.21
CA ASP A 92 -9.97 22.59 11.46
C ASP A 92 -10.87 21.36 11.26
N ALA A 93 -10.31 20.17 11.44
CA ALA A 93 -11.01 18.91 11.29
C ALA A 93 -11.19 18.20 12.64
N ASP A 94 -12.37 17.63 12.85
CA ASP A 94 -12.69 16.78 14.00
C ASP A 94 -12.11 15.38 13.83
N LEU A 95 -12.23 14.83 12.61
CA LEU A 95 -11.74 13.52 12.20
C LEU A 95 -10.89 13.69 10.93
N PHE A 96 -9.70 13.10 10.90
CA PHE A 96 -8.78 13.27 9.78
C PHE A 96 -8.02 12.00 9.44
N GLN A 97 -7.69 11.86 8.16
CA GLN A 97 -6.83 10.80 7.67
C GLN A 97 -5.37 11.17 7.81
N ILE A 98 -4.55 10.17 8.07
CA ILE A 98 -3.08 10.25 8.11
C ILE A 98 -2.56 9.17 7.17
N ALA A 99 -1.76 9.56 6.18
CA ALA A 99 -1.13 8.59 5.29
C ALA A 99 -0.16 7.67 6.06
N ALA A 100 -0.05 6.42 5.62
CA ALA A 100 0.84 5.43 6.24
C ALA A 100 2.28 5.93 6.35
N SER A 101 2.77 6.63 5.31
CA SER A 101 4.12 7.22 5.27
C SER A 101 4.35 8.30 6.33
N ASP A 102 3.31 9.00 6.75
CA ASP A 102 3.41 10.19 7.60
C ASP A 102 3.16 9.87 9.07
N PHE A 103 2.51 8.73 9.36
CA PHE A 103 2.09 8.37 10.72
C PHE A 103 3.26 8.35 11.73
N ALA A 104 4.42 7.89 11.32
CA ALA A 104 5.61 7.85 12.18
C ALA A 104 6.15 9.24 12.61
N ASP A 105 5.80 10.29 11.86
CA ASP A 105 6.22 11.67 12.13
C ASP A 105 5.14 12.49 12.88
N VAL A 106 3.96 11.91 13.11
CA VAL A 106 2.86 12.56 13.86
C VAL A 106 3.20 12.67 15.34
N ASP A 107 2.98 13.84 15.92
CA ASP A 107 3.06 14.00 17.38
C ASP A 107 1.83 13.36 18.04
N ALA A 108 2.05 12.29 18.79
CA ALA A 108 0.98 11.59 19.49
C ALA A 108 0.12 12.53 20.38
N ALA A 109 0.68 13.61 20.91
CA ALA A 109 -0.07 14.56 21.72
C ALA A 109 -1.16 15.34 20.95
N THR A 110 -1.16 15.26 19.61
CA THR A 110 -2.18 15.87 18.74
C THR A 110 -3.32 14.91 18.41
N LEU A 111 -3.30 13.69 18.94
CA LEU A 111 -4.29 12.65 18.71
C LEU A 111 -5.10 12.38 19.98
N LEU A 112 -6.41 12.18 19.83
CA LEU A 112 -7.27 11.77 20.93
C LEU A 112 -6.99 10.31 21.31
N ASP A 113 -6.97 9.98 22.60
CA ASP A 113 -6.92 8.60 23.07
C ASP A 113 -8.28 7.90 22.82
N LEU A 114 -8.29 6.94 21.91
CA LEU A 114 -9.46 6.17 21.50
C LEU A 114 -9.61 4.84 22.24
N THR A 115 -8.72 4.53 23.19
CA THR A 115 -8.62 3.19 23.80
C THR A 115 -9.94 2.73 24.41
N GLU A 116 -10.61 3.58 25.21
CA GLU A 116 -11.89 3.21 25.85
C GLU A 116 -13.00 2.98 24.82
N MET A 117 -13.16 3.88 23.83
CA MET A 117 -14.17 3.74 22.76
C MET A 117 -13.92 2.50 21.91
N ALA A 118 -12.65 2.18 21.63
CA ALA A 118 -12.25 1.00 20.87
C ALA A 118 -12.56 -0.31 21.62
N GLU A 119 -12.33 -0.35 22.94
CA GLU A 119 -12.69 -1.49 23.78
C GLU A 119 -14.22 -1.71 23.81
N GLU A 120 -15.00 -0.65 23.97
CA GLU A 120 -16.46 -0.72 23.99
C GLU A 120 -17.06 -1.14 22.64
N SER A 121 -16.45 -0.77 21.52
CA SER A 121 -16.92 -1.09 20.17
C SER A 121 -16.51 -2.49 19.69
N GLY A 122 -15.58 -3.15 20.38
CA GLY A 122 -14.96 -4.40 19.94
C GLY A 122 -14.05 -4.21 18.71
N TYR A 123 -13.38 -3.06 18.60
CA TYR A 123 -12.48 -2.78 17.49
C TYR A 123 -11.34 -3.81 17.37
N ALA A 124 -10.91 -4.38 18.48
CA ALA A 124 -9.82 -5.38 18.49
C ALA A 124 -10.11 -6.60 17.62
N GLU A 125 -11.37 -7.04 17.53
CA GLU A 125 -11.78 -8.17 16.69
C GLU A 125 -12.08 -7.75 15.23
N LYS A 126 -12.14 -6.45 14.96
CA LYS A 126 -12.54 -5.88 13.67
C LYS A 126 -11.40 -5.20 12.93
N ASN A 127 -10.17 -5.38 13.39
CA ASN A 127 -9.00 -4.81 12.75
C ASN A 127 -7.75 -5.68 12.99
N HIS A 128 -6.76 -5.57 12.12
CA HIS A 128 -5.53 -6.35 12.20
C HIS A 128 -4.69 -5.98 13.44
N GLU A 129 -4.28 -7.00 14.20
CA GLU A 129 -3.51 -6.81 15.44
C GLU A 129 -2.21 -6.04 15.22
N VAL A 130 -1.49 -6.35 14.14
CA VAL A 130 -0.23 -5.69 13.80
C VAL A 130 -0.40 -4.17 13.65
N LEU A 131 -1.50 -3.71 13.03
CA LEU A 131 -1.78 -2.28 12.84
C LEU A 131 -2.11 -1.60 14.16
N ARG A 132 -2.92 -2.24 15.01
CA ARG A 132 -3.21 -1.72 16.36
C ARG A 132 -1.94 -1.60 17.20
N ASN A 133 -1.08 -2.62 17.15
CA ASN A 133 0.18 -2.60 17.89
C ASN A 133 1.11 -1.48 17.40
N GLN A 134 1.20 -1.23 16.10
CA GLN A 134 1.98 -0.11 15.55
C GLN A 134 1.48 1.24 16.08
N ILE A 135 0.16 1.44 16.14
CA ILE A 135 -0.44 2.67 16.67
C ILE A 135 -0.10 2.82 18.17
N VAL A 136 -0.29 1.76 18.96
CA VAL A 136 0.00 1.79 20.39
C VAL A 136 1.50 1.95 20.68
N ASP A 137 2.37 1.32 19.91
CA ASP A 137 3.82 1.44 20.05
C ASP A 137 4.30 2.88 19.76
N HIS A 138 3.66 3.54 18.79
CA HIS A 138 3.98 4.94 18.46
C HIS A 138 3.43 5.93 19.48
N CYS A 139 2.13 5.82 19.80
CA CYS A 139 1.41 6.81 20.63
C CYS A 139 1.51 6.54 22.15
N GLY A 140 1.73 5.28 22.56
CA GLY A 140 1.56 4.82 23.94
C GLY A 140 0.10 4.49 24.31
N TYR A 141 -0.85 4.70 23.41
CA TYR A 141 -2.29 4.43 23.49
C TYR A 141 -2.87 4.28 22.08
N LEU A 142 -4.13 3.91 21.93
CA LEU A 142 -4.76 3.85 20.62
C LEU A 142 -5.14 5.27 20.15
N GLY A 143 -4.22 5.95 19.46
CA GLY A 143 -4.40 7.33 18.98
C GLY A 143 -5.12 7.42 17.62
N ALA A 144 -5.34 6.30 16.94
CA ALA A 144 -6.01 6.24 15.63
C ALA A 144 -6.65 4.87 15.42
N VAL A 145 -7.46 4.72 14.36
CA VAL A 145 -7.91 3.43 13.82
C VAL A 145 -7.35 3.24 12.41
N ALA A 146 -6.93 2.02 12.07
CA ALA A 146 -6.40 1.73 10.75
C ALA A 146 -7.53 1.60 9.73
N GLN A 147 -7.43 2.34 8.62
CA GLN A 147 -8.49 2.43 7.61
C GLN A 147 -8.14 1.72 6.30
N VAL A 148 -7.00 2.03 5.70
CA VAL A 148 -6.60 1.48 4.40
C VAL A 148 -5.34 0.66 4.56
N PRO A 149 -5.46 -0.66 4.78
CA PRO A 149 -4.29 -1.51 4.90
C PRO A 149 -3.55 -1.68 3.57
N TYR A 150 -2.24 -1.62 3.65
CA TYR A 150 -1.29 -2.00 2.61
C TYR A 150 -0.59 -3.28 3.03
N LEU A 151 -0.87 -4.36 2.32
CA LEU A 151 -0.24 -5.67 2.54
C LEU A 151 0.95 -5.81 1.62
N GLY A 152 2.13 -5.91 2.20
CA GLY A 152 3.36 -6.06 1.44
C GLY A 152 3.79 -7.50 1.28
N GLY A 153 4.37 -7.79 0.10
CA GLY A 153 4.85 -9.12 -0.29
C GLY A 153 5.35 -9.12 -1.72
N VAL A 154 5.29 -10.27 -2.38
CA VAL A 154 5.57 -10.38 -3.80
C VAL A 154 4.24 -10.35 -4.56
N TYR A 155 4.05 -9.35 -5.40
CA TYR A 155 2.92 -9.22 -6.32
C TYR A 155 3.31 -9.70 -7.72
N TYR A 156 2.37 -10.33 -8.41
CA TYR A 156 2.62 -10.87 -9.74
C TYR A 156 1.44 -10.70 -10.69
N ASN A 157 1.73 -10.62 -11.98
CA ASN A 157 0.72 -10.66 -13.03
C ASN A 157 0.27 -12.11 -13.23
N ALA A 158 -0.97 -12.43 -12.85
CA ALA A 158 -1.50 -13.77 -12.90
C ALA A 158 -1.66 -14.28 -14.35
N ASP A 159 -1.89 -13.41 -15.33
CA ASP A 159 -1.96 -13.81 -16.73
C ASP A 159 -0.60 -14.24 -17.28
N VAL A 160 0.48 -13.61 -16.84
CA VAL A 160 1.84 -14.02 -17.17
C VAL A 160 2.16 -15.38 -16.56
N PHE A 161 1.82 -15.59 -15.29
CA PHE A 161 2.01 -16.88 -14.61
C PHE A 161 1.26 -18.00 -15.33
N ASP A 162 -0.01 -17.77 -15.68
CA ASP A 162 -0.81 -18.73 -16.46
C ASP A 162 -0.19 -19.02 -17.84
N ALA A 163 0.27 -18.00 -18.54
CA ALA A 163 0.89 -18.14 -19.87
C ALA A 163 2.20 -18.95 -19.81
N CYS A 164 2.99 -18.76 -18.74
CA CYS A 164 4.23 -19.51 -18.50
C CYS A 164 3.99 -20.89 -17.86
N GLY A 165 2.72 -21.24 -17.58
CA GLY A 165 2.36 -22.53 -16.97
C GLY A 165 2.67 -22.67 -15.49
N ILE A 166 2.94 -21.55 -14.80
CA ILE A 166 3.18 -21.49 -13.36
C ILE A 166 1.82 -21.54 -12.64
N LYS A 167 1.55 -22.64 -11.96
CA LYS A 167 0.24 -22.90 -11.32
C LYS A 167 0.23 -22.67 -9.82
N GLU A 168 1.39 -22.74 -9.20
CA GLU A 168 1.56 -22.58 -7.75
C GLU A 168 2.60 -21.50 -7.48
N THR A 169 2.32 -20.67 -6.48
CA THR A 169 3.25 -19.64 -6.05
C THR A 169 4.39 -20.25 -5.23
N PRO A 170 5.62 -19.74 -5.35
CA PRO A 170 6.77 -20.28 -4.63
C PRO A 170 6.65 -20.02 -3.12
N ARG A 171 7.09 -20.98 -2.32
CA ARG A 171 7.12 -20.90 -0.85
C ARG A 171 8.55 -20.84 -0.31
N THR A 172 9.47 -21.49 -1.00
CA THR A 172 10.89 -21.54 -0.64
C THR A 172 11.73 -20.69 -1.59
N TRP A 173 12.95 -20.37 -1.19
CA TRP A 173 13.88 -19.65 -2.04
C TRP A 173 14.21 -20.43 -3.32
N ASP A 174 14.37 -21.75 -3.24
CA ASP A 174 14.67 -22.59 -4.40
C ASP A 174 13.50 -22.61 -5.39
N GLU A 175 12.26 -22.72 -4.92
CA GLU A 175 11.07 -22.60 -5.79
C GLU A 175 10.96 -21.23 -6.44
N PHE A 176 11.37 -20.16 -5.73
CA PHE A 176 11.39 -18.81 -6.27
C PHE A 176 12.41 -18.65 -7.40
N MET A 177 13.58 -19.27 -7.23
CA MET A 177 14.59 -19.35 -8.28
C MET A 177 14.07 -20.11 -9.52
N ASP A 178 13.34 -21.21 -9.34
CA ASP A 178 12.75 -22.00 -10.44
C ASP A 178 11.66 -21.21 -11.18
N VAL A 179 10.81 -20.49 -10.46
CA VAL A 179 9.82 -19.57 -11.05
C VAL A 179 10.51 -18.48 -11.84
N ALA A 180 11.53 -17.85 -11.27
CA ALA A 180 12.30 -16.80 -11.93
C ALA A 180 12.97 -17.30 -13.23
N GLU A 181 13.55 -18.49 -13.21
CA GLU A 181 14.15 -19.08 -14.41
C GLU A 181 13.10 -19.40 -15.47
N THR A 182 11.92 -19.91 -15.08
CA THR A 182 10.81 -20.18 -16.01
C THR A 182 10.36 -18.88 -16.71
N LEU A 183 10.14 -17.82 -15.95
CA LEU A 183 9.75 -16.50 -16.48
C LEU A 183 10.82 -15.94 -17.44
N ARG A 184 12.10 -16.04 -17.05
CA ARG A 184 13.22 -15.57 -17.87
C ARG A 184 13.33 -16.31 -19.18
N LEU A 185 13.13 -17.63 -19.19
CA LEU A 185 13.17 -18.47 -20.41
C LEU A 185 12.03 -18.12 -21.38
N ASP A 186 10.88 -17.69 -20.87
CA ASP A 186 9.74 -17.23 -21.66
C ASP A 186 9.85 -15.75 -22.08
N GLY A 187 10.97 -15.08 -21.73
CA GLY A 187 11.29 -13.73 -22.19
C GLY A 187 10.79 -12.61 -21.28
N TRP A 188 10.32 -12.94 -20.08
CA TRP A 188 9.92 -11.98 -19.07
C TRP A 188 11.10 -11.54 -18.21
N SER A 189 11.03 -10.32 -17.68
CA SER A 189 11.82 -9.93 -16.52
C SER A 189 11.17 -10.53 -15.28
N PRO A 190 11.83 -11.45 -14.55
CA PRO A 190 11.18 -12.14 -13.45
C PRO A 190 10.73 -11.22 -12.34
N LEU A 191 11.58 -10.29 -11.87
CA LEU A 191 11.31 -9.40 -10.75
C LEU A 191 11.85 -8.00 -11.05
N THR A 192 11.02 -6.99 -10.81
CA THR A 192 11.45 -5.59 -10.81
C THR A 192 11.46 -5.04 -9.39
N LEU A 193 12.51 -4.30 -9.06
CA LEU A 193 12.67 -3.61 -7.80
C LEU A 193 13.12 -2.18 -8.06
N ASP A 194 12.49 -1.22 -7.39
CA ASP A 194 13.12 0.07 -7.17
C ASP A 194 14.00 0.05 -5.92
N LYS A 195 14.49 1.20 -5.50
CA LYS A 195 15.42 1.28 -4.37
C LYS A 195 14.76 0.98 -3.03
N GLU A 196 13.52 1.42 -2.86
CA GLU A 196 12.75 1.25 -1.62
C GLU A 196 12.27 -0.19 -1.51
N ASP A 197 11.73 -0.74 -2.58
CA ASP A 197 11.34 -2.15 -2.66
C ASP A 197 12.54 -3.09 -2.49
N ALA A 198 13.72 -2.72 -2.99
CA ALA A 198 14.93 -3.52 -2.80
C ALA A 198 15.33 -3.60 -1.32
N VAL A 199 15.09 -2.53 -0.55
CA VAL A 199 15.33 -2.52 0.89
C VAL A 199 14.31 -3.41 1.60
N ALA A 200 13.03 -3.33 1.24
CA ALA A 200 11.97 -4.19 1.78
C ALA A 200 12.24 -5.67 1.43
N ALA A 201 12.58 -5.98 0.17
CA ALA A 201 12.95 -7.33 -0.25
C ALA A 201 14.14 -7.90 0.53
N MET A 202 15.15 -7.09 0.78
CA MET A 202 16.31 -7.51 1.58
C MET A 202 15.93 -7.77 3.04
N GLU A 203 15.08 -6.93 3.64
CA GLU A 203 14.59 -7.16 4.99
C GLU A 203 13.81 -8.46 5.08
N LEU A 204 12.86 -8.70 4.16
CA LEU A 204 12.09 -9.93 4.11
C LEU A 204 12.98 -11.15 3.91
N HIS A 205 13.97 -11.04 3.01
CA HIS A 205 14.92 -12.14 2.79
C HIS A 205 15.73 -12.47 4.05
N LEU A 206 16.17 -11.48 4.79
CA LEU A 206 16.85 -11.67 6.08
C LEU A 206 15.92 -12.32 7.10
N ARG A 207 14.67 -11.85 7.25
CA ARG A 207 13.67 -12.48 8.12
C ARG A 207 13.46 -13.95 7.79
N ARG A 208 13.35 -14.27 6.50
CA ARG A 208 13.15 -15.62 5.98
C ARG A 208 14.39 -16.52 6.07
N THR A 209 15.57 -15.96 6.24
CA THR A 209 16.85 -16.71 6.28
C THR A 209 17.41 -16.85 7.69
N ILE A 210 17.31 -15.80 8.52
CA ILE A 210 17.91 -15.78 9.87
C ILE A 210 16.89 -15.63 11.00
N GLY A 211 15.61 -15.39 10.67
CA GLY A 211 14.52 -15.18 11.62
C GLY A 211 14.42 -13.73 12.10
N ASN A 212 13.19 -13.36 12.49
CA ASN A 212 12.83 -11.99 12.86
C ASN A 212 13.61 -11.49 14.08
N GLU A 213 13.68 -12.31 15.13
CA GLU A 213 14.41 -11.97 16.36
C GLU A 213 15.88 -11.66 16.10
N GLN A 214 16.53 -12.48 15.25
CA GLN A 214 17.93 -12.28 14.93
C GLN A 214 18.13 -11.04 14.06
N MET A 215 17.25 -10.82 13.09
CA MET A 215 17.29 -9.62 12.24
C MET A 215 17.14 -8.35 13.09
N LEU A 216 16.15 -8.28 13.99
CA LEU A 216 15.95 -7.14 14.89
C LEU A 216 17.18 -6.89 15.80
N LYS A 217 17.84 -7.95 16.26
CA LYS A 217 19.12 -7.81 17.01
C LYS A 217 20.21 -7.17 16.16
N PHE A 218 20.27 -7.47 14.88
CA PHE A 218 21.24 -6.84 13.97
C PHE A 218 20.91 -5.38 13.72
N MET A 219 19.64 -5.06 13.49
CA MET A 219 19.19 -3.70 13.26
C MET A 219 19.41 -2.80 14.49
N GLY A 220 19.25 -3.31 15.71
CA GLY A 220 19.54 -2.60 16.95
C GLY A 220 21.03 -2.39 17.25
N LYS A 221 21.94 -3.10 16.58
CA LYS A 221 23.39 -2.97 16.78
C LYS A 221 23.99 -1.97 15.78
N LYS A 222 24.24 -0.74 16.25
CA LYS A 222 24.72 0.37 15.42
C LYS A 222 26.03 0.14 14.65
N ASP A 223 26.88 -0.85 15.00
CA ASP A 223 28.27 -0.82 14.53
C ASP A 223 28.87 -2.10 13.91
N HIS A 224 28.28 -3.30 14.02
CA HIS A 224 29.02 -4.52 13.62
C HIS A 224 28.23 -5.64 12.91
N TRP A 225 26.94 -5.48 12.64
CA TRP A 225 26.14 -6.54 11.99
C TRP A 225 26.57 -6.87 10.56
N HIS A 226 27.16 -5.93 9.83
CA HIS A 226 27.69 -6.10 8.47
C HIS A 226 28.90 -7.03 8.39
N PHE A 227 29.44 -7.48 9.52
CA PHE A 227 30.49 -8.49 9.58
C PHE A 227 29.94 -9.88 9.96
N ASP A 228 28.67 -10.02 10.23
CA ASP A 228 28.08 -11.32 10.50
C ASP A 228 28.00 -12.16 9.23
N GLN A 229 28.59 -13.35 9.27
CA GLN A 229 28.68 -14.22 8.09
C GLN A 229 27.32 -14.72 7.61
N THR A 230 26.33 -14.84 8.51
CA THR A 230 24.97 -15.27 8.16
C THR A 230 24.26 -14.17 7.37
N VAL A 231 24.39 -12.92 7.81
CA VAL A 231 23.85 -11.75 7.07
C VAL A 231 24.53 -11.63 5.70
N ILE A 232 25.87 -11.76 5.66
CA ILE A 232 26.61 -11.70 4.40
C ILE A 232 26.12 -12.79 3.45
N ALA A 233 25.98 -14.03 3.91
CA ALA A 233 25.50 -15.14 3.09
C ALA A 233 24.07 -14.90 2.53
N ALA A 234 23.16 -14.38 3.36
CA ALA A 234 21.81 -14.02 2.91
C ALA A 234 21.83 -12.90 1.84
N MET A 235 22.66 -11.89 2.05
CA MET A 235 22.85 -10.81 1.05
C MET A 235 23.49 -11.34 -0.25
N GLU A 236 24.42 -12.28 -0.17
CA GLU A 236 25.00 -12.93 -1.35
C GLU A 236 23.97 -13.70 -2.16
N GLN A 237 22.97 -14.33 -1.53
CA GLN A 237 21.87 -15.00 -2.25
C GLN A 237 21.07 -14.01 -3.11
N VAL A 238 20.72 -12.85 -2.57
CA VAL A 238 20.02 -11.80 -3.35
C VAL A 238 20.91 -11.29 -4.48
N MET A 239 22.21 -11.13 -4.25
CA MET A 239 23.15 -10.74 -5.29
C MET A 239 23.28 -11.81 -6.40
N LEU A 240 23.23 -13.09 -6.06
CA LEU A 240 23.23 -14.18 -7.04
C LEU A 240 21.94 -14.15 -7.88
N PHE A 241 20.79 -13.86 -7.27
CA PHE A 241 19.53 -13.68 -7.98
C PHE A 241 19.62 -12.55 -9.02
N ALA A 242 20.22 -11.43 -8.62
CA ALA A 242 20.48 -10.31 -9.54
C ALA A 242 21.49 -10.69 -10.65
N HIS A 243 22.56 -11.40 -10.31
CA HIS A 243 23.59 -11.84 -11.26
C HIS A 243 23.05 -12.86 -12.28
N ALA A 244 22.06 -13.67 -11.92
CA ALA A 244 21.39 -14.59 -12.82
C ALA A 244 20.52 -13.86 -13.87
N GLY A 245 20.32 -12.54 -13.72
CA GLY A 245 19.47 -11.75 -14.59
C GLY A 245 17.97 -11.89 -14.27
N TYR A 246 17.65 -12.25 -13.04
CA TYR A 246 16.27 -12.40 -12.56
C TYR A 246 15.71 -11.10 -11.99
N MET A 247 16.55 -10.12 -11.75
CA MET A 247 16.14 -8.80 -11.27
C MET A 247 16.42 -7.74 -12.31
N THR A 248 15.40 -6.89 -12.56
CA THR A 248 15.57 -5.64 -13.30
C THR A 248 15.52 -4.51 -12.28
N TYR A 249 16.55 -3.67 -12.32
CA TYR A 249 16.63 -2.49 -11.49
C TYR A 249 16.32 -1.29 -12.35
N GLY A 250 15.35 -0.48 -11.92
CA GLY A 250 15.09 0.82 -12.49
C GLY A 250 15.47 1.90 -11.49
N THR A 251 16.00 3.01 -11.97
CA THR A 251 15.95 4.27 -11.24
C THR A 251 14.86 5.13 -11.87
N PRO A 252 14.24 6.06 -11.16
CA PRO A 252 13.32 7.03 -11.77
C PRO A 252 13.95 7.81 -12.93
N ALA A 253 15.30 7.86 -13.01
CA ALA A 253 16.05 8.47 -14.10
C ALA A 253 16.16 7.60 -15.35
N ASP A 254 16.02 6.29 -15.22
CA ASP A 254 16.09 5.34 -16.33
C ASP A 254 14.72 5.10 -16.98
N TYR A 255 13.65 5.47 -16.28
CA TYR A 255 12.28 5.43 -16.77
C TYR A 255 11.72 6.86 -16.76
N PRO A 256 11.14 7.35 -17.86
CA PRO A 256 10.42 8.63 -17.86
C PRO A 256 9.38 8.68 -16.75
N GLU A 257 9.16 9.85 -16.16
CA GLU A 257 8.08 10.06 -15.20
C GLU A 257 6.76 9.49 -15.75
N GLY A 258 6.05 8.69 -14.94
CA GLY A 258 4.82 8.03 -15.32
C GLY A 258 4.99 6.65 -15.99
N GLN A 259 6.20 6.11 -16.06
CA GLN A 259 6.43 4.74 -16.57
C GLN A 259 6.72 3.78 -15.42
N ASN A 260 5.77 2.93 -15.12
CA ASN A 260 5.90 2.03 -14.01
C ASN A 260 6.58 0.70 -14.32
N LYS A 261 6.90 0.01 -13.23
CA LYS A 261 7.71 -1.19 -13.15
C LYS A 261 7.18 -2.36 -13.99
N MET A 262 5.87 -2.59 -13.99
CA MET A 262 5.27 -3.79 -14.58
C MET A 262 4.86 -3.62 -16.05
N GLY A 263 4.37 -2.44 -16.43
CA GLY A 263 3.84 -2.22 -17.78
C GLY A 263 4.91 -2.03 -18.85
N ILE A 264 6.08 -1.52 -18.48
CA ILE A 264 7.12 -1.13 -19.44
C ILE A 264 8.34 -2.03 -19.39
N SER A 265 8.71 -2.50 -18.19
CA SER A 265 9.87 -3.38 -18.02
C SER A 265 9.62 -4.82 -18.44
N ASN A 266 8.39 -5.17 -18.87
CA ASN A 266 8.00 -6.57 -19.13
C ASN A 266 8.20 -7.45 -17.87
N SER A 267 8.02 -6.89 -16.69
CA SER A 267 8.22 -7.60 -15.42
C SER A 267 7.01 -8.47 -15.08
N ALA A 268 7.27 -9.67 -14.58
CA ALA A 268 6.24 -10.59 -14.15
C ALA A 268 5.87 -10.45 -12.68
N MET A 269 6.81 -10.00 -11.84
CA MET A 269 6.67 -9.84 -10.41
C MET A 269 7.27 -8.52 -9.93
N MET A 270 6.79 -8.06 -8.78
CA MET A 270 7.37 -6.96 -8.00
C MET A 270 7.32 -7.27 -6.51
N VAL A 271 8.18 -6.67 -5.71
CA VAL A 271 8.00 -6.56 -4.26
C VAL A 271 7.34 -5.21 -4.01
N GLY A 272 6.30 -5.19 -3.22
CA GLY A 272 5.55 -3.96 -2.97
C GLY A 272 4.25 -4.26 -2.20
N THR A 273 3.28 -3.36 -2.32
CA THR A 273 1.97 -3.44 -1.67
C THR A 273 0.83 -3.45 -2.69
N ASN A 274 -0.40 -3.66 -2.22
CA ASN A 274 -1.60 -3.47 -3.04
C ASN A 274 -1.77 -2.02 -3.53
N GLY A 275 -1.21 -1.03 -2.82
CA GLY A 275 -1.18 0.37 -3.29
C GLY A 275 -0.37 0.54 -4.57
N ASP A 276 0.76 -0.18 -4.70
CA ASP A 276 1.58 -0.18 -5.93
C ASP A 276 0.84 -0.78 -7.12
N CYS A 277 0.02 -1.84 -6.90
CA CYS A 277 -0.80 -2.44 -7.96
C CYS A 277 -1.72 -1.40 -8.59
N ARG A 278 -2.41 -0.64 -7.76
CA ARG A 278 -3.32 0.40 -8.23
C ARG A 278 -2.60 1.54 -8.95
N ALA A 279 -1.51 2.03 -8.39
CA ALA A 279 -0.70 3.07 -9.04
C ALA A 279 -0.23 2.63 -10.44
N ILE A 280 0.12 1.35 -10.59
CA ILE A 280 0.51 0.75 -11.87
C ILE A 280 -0.64 0.78 -12.88
N GLU A 281 -1.85 0.41 -12.49
CA GLU A 281 -3.02 0.38 -13.37
C GLU A 281 -3.44 1.78 -13.81
N GLU A 282 -3.44 2.73 -12.89
CA GLU A 282 -3.73 4.14 -13.18
C GLU A 282 -2.74 4.76 -14.17
N GLU A 283 -1.44 4.48 -14.01
CA GLU A 283 -0.42 4.99 -14.91
C GLU A 283 -0.44 4.33 -16.29
N THR A 284 -0.69 3.02 -16.35
CA THR A 284 -0.66 2.26 -17.62
C THR A 284 -1.98 2.23 -18.34
N LEU A 285 -3.07 2.63 -17.69
CA LEU A 285 -4.45 2.48 -18.16
C LEU A 285 -4.75 1.03 -18.57
N THR A 286 -4.20 0.07 -17.81
CA THR A 286 -4.32 -1.35 -18.09
C THR A 286 -4.77 -2.07 -16.83
N ASP A 287 -5.92 -2.74 -16.90
CA ASP A 287 -6.38 -3.63 -15.85
C ASP A 287 -5.49 -4.89 -15.86
N LEU A 288 -4.84 -5.17 -14.73
CA LEU A 288 -4.01 -6.35 -14.53
C LEU A 288 -4.70 -7.31 -13.56
N ARG A 289 -4.59 -8.59 -13.85
CA ARG A 289 -5.05 -9.59 -12.88
C ARG A 289 -3.95 -9.90 -11.89
N TRP A 290 -4.04 -9.27 -10.73
CA TRP A 290 -3.05 -9.38 -9.67
C TRP A 290 -3.21 -10.64 -8.83
N GLY A 291 -2.08 -11.22 -8.48
CA GLY A 291 -1.94 -12.15 -7.39
C GLY A 291 -0.79 -11.75 -6.48
N MET A 292 -0.77 -12.27 -5.25
CA MET A 292 0.33 -12.06 -4.32
C MET A 292 0.69 -13.33 -3.58
N PHE A 293 1.91 -13.39 -3.10
CA PHE A 293 2.40 -14.41 -2.17
C PHE A 293 3.43 -13.80 -1.22
N PRO A 294 3.58 -14.38 -0.01
CA PRO A 294 4.63 -13.97 0.92
C PRO A 294 6.01 -14.12 0.30
N PHE A 295 6.93 -13.22 0.63
CA PHE A 295 8.32 -13.34 0.20
C PHE A 295 8.87 -14.73 0.58
N PRO A 296 9.42 -15.50 -0.38
CA PRO A 296 9.74 -16.90 -0.17
C PRO A 296 10.85 -17.13 0.85
N GLY A 297 10.74 -18.23 1.60
CA GLY A 297 11.75 -18.68 2.58
C GLY A 297 11.14 -19.57 3.66
N GLU A 298 11.98 -20.12 4.52
CA GLU A 298 11.64 -21.18 5.48
C GLU A 298 11.27 -20.64 6.87
N LEU A 299 11.76 -19.46 7.24
CA LEU A 299 11.63 -18.90 8.57
C LEU A 299 10.74 -17.64 8.56
N GLU A 300 10.09 -17.37 9.68
CA GLU A 300 9.35 -16.13 9.97
C GLU A 300 8.38 -15.65 8.86
N SER A 301 7.80 -14.47 9.03
CA SER A 301 6.86 -13.90 8.08
C SER A 301 7.52 -13.27 6.86
N GLY A 302 7.00 -13.59 5.68
CA GLY A 302 7.35 -12.99 4.40
C GLY A 302 6.40 -11.89 3.93
N ILE A 303 5.54 -11.36 4.82
CA ILE A 303 4.62 -10.25 4.56
C ILE A 303 4.78 -9.16 5.61
N TRP A 304 4.47 -7.93 5.21
CA TRP A 304 4.34 -6.81 6.14
C TRP A 304 2.99 -6.12 5.97
N MET A 305 2.62 -5.29 6.92
CA MET A 305 1.39 -4.51 6.83
C MET A 305 1.61 -3.13 7.46
N GLU A 306 1.10 -2.12 6.77
CA GLU A 306 0.95 -0.74 7.22
C GLU A 306 -0.44 -0.24 6.81
N ALA A 307 -0.87 0.93 7.23
CA ALA A 307 -2.18 1.45 6.83
C ALA A 307 -2.22 2.98 6.90
N ASP A 308 -3.08 3.57 6.06
CA ASP A 308 -3.58 4.91 6.35
C ASP A 308 -4.49 4.84 7.57
N MET A 309 -4.41 5.86 8.40
CA MET A 309 -5.07 5.91 9.70
C MET A 309 -6.17 6.96 9.71
N LEU A 310 -7.16 6.76 10.58
CA LEU A 310 -8.16 7.75 10.96
C LEU A 310 -7.91 8.16 12.41
N ALA A 311 -7.70 9.44 12.64
CA ALA A 311 -7.49 10.02 13.96
C ALA A 311 -8.52 11.10 14.27
N ILE A 312 -8.79 11.32 15.56
CA ILE A 312 -9.72 12.32 16.04
C ILE A 312 -8.92 13.42 16.77
N HIS A 313 -9.27 14.67 16.49
CA HIS A 313 -8.61 15.80 17.14
C HIS A 313 -8.99 15.83 18.65
N PRO A 314 -8.06 16.12 19.56
CA PRO A 314 -8.35 16.18 20.99
C PRO A 314 -9.43 17.19 21.40
N ASP A 315 -9.60 18.26 20.62
CA ASP A 315 -10.58 19.32 20.85
C ASP A 315 -11.92 19.05 20.11
N CYS A 316 -12.13 17.85 19.57
CA CYS A 316 -13.42 17.48 18.94
C CYS A 316 -14.55 17.53 19.98
N ASP A 317 -15.58 18.30 19.70
CA ASP A 317 -16.73 18.49 20.61
C ASP A 317 -17.58 17.22 20.77
N ASN A 318 -17.55 16.32 19.77
CA ASN A 318 -18.37 15.11 19.71
C ASN A 318 -17.53 13.86 19.36
N PRO A 319 -16.54 13.47 20.19
CA PRO A 319 -15.59 12.42 19.84
C PRO A 319 -16.22 11.04 19.63
N GLN A 320 -17.33 10.73 20.34
CA GLN A 320 -18.04 9.47 20.13
C GLN A 320 -18.70 9.41 18.75
N ALA A 321 -19.28 10.51 18.27
CA ALA A 321 -19.87 10.55 16.94
C ALA A 321 -18.79 10.42 15.86
N ALA A 322 -17.66 11.08 16.02
CA ALA A 322 -16.49 10.95 15.14
C ALA A 322 -15.93 9.52 15.13
N PHE A 323 -15.86 8.89 16.30
CA PHE A 323 -15.39 7.50 16.41
C PHE A 323 -16.37 6.51 15.78
N ASP A 324 -17.69 6.68 15.98
CA ASP A 324 -18.71 5.83 15.37
C ASP A 324 -18.68 5.95 13.82
N PHE A 325 -18.41 7.16 13.30
CA PHE A 325 -18.22 7.35 11.86
C PHE A 325 -16.92 6.69 11.37
N ALA A 326 -15.82 6.82 12.11
CA ALA A 326 -14.58 6.11 11.79
C ALA A 326 -14.79 4.59 11.76
N MET A 327 -15.50 4.02 12.76
CA MET A 327 -15.81 2.60 12.82
C MET A 327 -16.66 2.13 11.63
N LEU A 328 -17.58 2.98 11.15
CA LEU A 328 -18.37 2.69 9.95
C LEU A 328 -17.49 2.54 8.69
N LEU A 329 -16.45 3.36 8.59
CA LEU A 329 -15.50 3.35 7.46
C LEU A 329 -14.55 2.13 7.47
N VAL A 330 -14.19 1.62 8.66
CA VAL A 330 -13.18 0.58 8.82
C VAL A 330 -13.74 -0.82 9.05
N THR A 331 -15.07 -0.98 9.04
CA THR A 331 -15.72 -2.28 9.29
C THR A 331 -16.84 -2.56 8.31
N GLY A 332 -17.18 -3.86 8.15
CA GLY A 332 -18.36 -4.32 7.44
C GLY A 332 -18.44 -3.89 5.98
N GLU A 333 -19.62 -3.41 5.57
CA GLU A 333 -19.93 -3.18 4.14
C GLU A 333 -19.13 -2.05 3.49
N PHE A 334 -18.84 -0.95 4.21
CA PHE A 334 -18.09 0.17 3.65
C PHE A 334 -16.59 -0.16 3.50
N ASP A 335 -16.01 -0.90 4.44
CA ASP A 335 -14.66 -1.42 4.27
C ASP A 335 -14.58 -2.43 3.10
N GLN A 336 -15.58 -3.33 2.96
CA GLN A 336 -15.64 -4.24 1.81
C GLN A 336 -15.80 -3.49 0.48
N LEU A 337 -16.64 -2.46 0.44
CA LEU A 337 -16.83 -1.63 -0.75
C LEU A 337 -15.53 -0.93 -1.14
N ARG A 338 -14.88 -0.28 -0.19
CA ARG A 338 -13.57 0.35 -0.37
C ARG A 338 -12.55 -0.65 -0.92
N THR A 339 -12.45 -1.81 -0.25
CA THR A 339 -11.50 -2.88 -0.61
C THR A 339 -11.73 -3.36 -2.04
N THR A 340 -12.98 -3.48 -2.46
CA THR A 340 -13.33 -3.92 -3.81
C THR A 340 -13.00 -2.86 -4.86
N LEU A 341 -13.32 -1.58 -4.59
CA LEU A 341 -13.10 -0.48 -5.53
C LEU A 341 -11.62 -0.09 -5.67
N SER A 342 -10.84 -0.27 -4.62
CA SER A 342 -9.40 0.04 -4.62
C SER A 342 -8.51 -1.17 -4.90
N GLU A 343 -9.11 -2.35 -5.20
CA GLU A 343 -8.37 -3.62 -5.33
C GLU A 343 -7.43 -3.86 -4.14
N GLY A 344 -7.92 -3.56 -2.95
CA GLY A 344 -7.13 -3.48 -1.74
C GLY A 344 -7.20 -4.71 -0.85
N VAL A 345 -6.75 -4.49 0.38
CA VAL A 345 -6.87 -5.42 1.51
C VAL A 345 -7.86 -4.81 2.52
N PRO A 346 -8.76 -5.61 3.11
CA PRO A 346 -9.73 -5.09 4.06
C PRO A 346 -9.09 -4.72 5.41
N ALA A 347 -9.62 -3.67 6.05
CA ALA A 347 -9.30 -3.33 7.43
C ALA A 347 -9.98 -4.31 8.39
N ASP A 348 -11.22 -4.71 8.07
CA ASP A 348 -11.98 -5.74 8.80
C ASP A 348 -11.57 -7.14 8.33
N PRO A 349 -10.96 -7.98 9.19
CA PRO A 349 -10.57 -9.35 8.82
C PRO A 349 -11.72 -10.27 8.39
N ALA A 350 -12.97 -9.87 8.65
CA ALA A 350 -14.17 -10.61 8.19
C ALA A 350 -14.47 -10.39 6.70
N ASN A 351 -13.90 -9.36 6.10
CA ASN A 351 -14.04 -9.02 4.69
C ASN A 351 -13.01 -9.75 3.80
N THR A 352 -13.11 -9.58 2.48
CA THR A 352 -12.26 -10.29 1.51
C THR A 352 -11.57 -9.32 0.56
N SER A 353 -10.36 -9.69 0.10
CA SER A 353 -9.61 -8.97 -0.93
C SER A 353 -9.89 -9.55 -2.31
N PRO A 354 -9.98 -8.74 -3.37
CA PRO A 354 -10.03 -9.21 -4.75
C PRO A 354 -8.66 -9.74 -5.25
N ILE A 355 -7.56 -9.41 -4.57
CA ILE A 355 -6.21 -9.87 -4.94
C ILE A 355 -6.06 -11.35 -4.60
N ALA A 356 -5.78 -12.17 -5.62
CA ALA A 356 -5.58 -13.60 -5.43
C ALA A 356 -4.41 -13.89 -4.48
N GLY A 357 -4.64 -14.74 -3.48
CA GLY A 357 -3.63 -15.13 -2.49
C GLY A 357 -3.49 -14.19 -1.29
N ALA A 358 -4.02 -12.96 -1.31
CA ALA A 358 -3.87 -12.01 -0.19
C ALA A 358 -4.46 -12.54 1.11
N MET A 359 -5.70 -13.02 1.09
CA MET A 359 -6.35 -13.57 2.30
C MET A 359 -5.73 -14.90 2.73
N GLU A 360 -5.21 -15.72 1.80
CA GLU A 360 -4.46 -16.93 2.13
C GLU A 360 -3.13 -16.57 2.83
N ALA A 361 -2.43 -15.55 2.35
CA ALA A 361 -1.21 -15.06 2.96
C ALA A 361 -1.43 -14.60 4.40
N LEU A 362 -2.48 -13.81 4.64
CA LEU A 362 -2.87 -13.34 5.98
C LEU A 362 -3.29 -14.47 6.94
N GLN A 363 -3.89 -15.54 6.42
CA GLN A 363 -4.25 -16.71 7.22
C GLN A 363 -3.05 -17.60 7.55
N ARG A 364 -2.06 -17.62 6.66
CA ARG A 364 -0.89 -18.49 6.80
C ARG A 364 0.24 -17.85 7.60
N GLU A 365 0.41 -16.55 7.46
CA GLU A 365 1.53 -15.80 8.02
C GLU A 365 1.01 -14.57 8.76
N GLU A 366 1.52 -14.36 9.96
CA GLU A 366 1.23 -13.14 10.73
C GLU A 366 2.04 -11.98 10.13
N PRO A 367 1.39 -10.89 9.67
CA PRO A 367 2.10 -9.73 9.15
C PRO A 367 2.97 -9.09 10.24
N GLN A 368 4.10 -8.54 9.83
CA GLN A 368 5.00 -7.80 10.70
C GLN A 368 5.15 -6.36 10.17
N PRO A 369 5.39 -5.36 11.04
CA PRO A 369 5.81 -4.06 10.54
C PRO A 369 7.17 -4.19 9.86
N LEU A 370 7.40 -3.48 8.75
CA LEU A 370 8.75 -3.35 8.22
C LEU A 370 9.57 -2.46 9.17
N GLY A 371 10.69 -2.99 9.64
CA GLY A 371 11.61 -2.24 10.47
C GLY A 371 12.27 -1.07 9.73
N VAL A 372 12.29 -1.15 8.39
CA VAL A 372 12.92 -0.16 7.52
C VAL A 372 12.05 1.08 7.31
N PHE A 373 10.74 0.95 7.22
CA PHE A 373 9.85 2.10 7.03
C PHE A 373 9.77 3.00 8.27
N GLY A 374 10.05 2.46 9.46
CA GLY A 374 10.24 3.25 10.68
C GLY A 374 11.64 3.86 10.85
N TYR A 375 12.61 3.56 9.97
CA TYR A 375 13.97 4.08 10.04
C TYR A 375 14.14 5.29 9.11
N LYS A 376 14.61 6.39 9.68
CA LYS A 376 15.00 7.57 8.88
C LYS A 376 16.09 7.15 7.89
N GLN A 377 16.09 7.74 6.70
CA GLN A 377 17.13 7.51 5.67
C GLN A 377 18.57 7.72 6.17
N THR A 378 18.73 8.28 7.35
CA THR A 378 20.02 8.43 8.05
C THR A 378 20.48 7.17 8.76
N ASP A 379 19.63 6.13 8.91
CA ASP A 379 19.99 4.90 9.60
C ASP A 379 21.12 4.17 8.86
N PRO A 380 22.16 3.67 9.57
CA PRO A 380 23.25 2.90 8.96
C PRO A 380 22.77 1.66 8.20
N ALA A 381 21.71 0.99 8.63
CA ALA A 381 21.14 -0.18 7.95
C ALA A 381 20.55 0.20 6.58
N VAL A 382 19.73 1.24 6.54
CA VAL A 382 19.15 1.77 5.29
C VAL A 382 20.25 2.21 4.32
N LYS A 383 21.30 2.88 4.81
CA LYS A 383 22.45 3.27 3.97
C LYS A 383 23.21 2.08 3.41
N LEU A 384 23.37 1.02 4.18
CA LEU A 384 24.07 -0.16 3.69
C LEU A 384 23.24 -0.90 2.63
N TRP A 385 21.96 -1.11 2.87
CA TRP A 385 21.06 -1.77 1.93
C TRP A 385 20.89 -0.97 0.65
N SER A 386 20.74 0.35 0.75
CA SER A 386 20.79 1.24 -0.40
C SER A 386 22.12 1.10 -1.17
N GLY A 387 23.23 0.96 -0.48
CA GLY A 387 24.54 0.73 -1.12
C GLY A 387 24.65 -0.62 -1.83
N TRP A 388 23.99 -1.66 -1.31
CA TRP A 388 23.88 -2.97 -1.97
C TRP A 388 22.99 -2.89 -3.22
N TYR A 389 21.85 -2.23 -3.12
CA TYR A 389 20.98 -1.97 -4.26
C TYR A 389 21.74 -1.23 -5.39
N ASP A 390 22.41 -0.13 -5.07
CA ASP A 390 23.19 0.64 -6.04
C ASP A 390 24.29 -0.21 -6.72
N LYS A 391 24.86 -1.18 -6.01
CA LYS A 391 25.86 -2.09 -6.55
C LYS A 391 25.24 -3.13 -7.47
N ALA A 392 24.10 -3.71 -7.08
CA ALA A 392 23.35 -4.68 -7.86
C ALA A 392 22.80 -4.04 -9.14
N ASN A 393 22.23 -2.84 -9.04
CA ASN A 393 21.73 -2.06 -10.17
C ASN A 393 22.84 -1.77 -11.20
N ARG A 394 24.00 -1.29 -10.75
CA ARG A 394 25.14 -1.06 -11.66
C ARG A 394 25.55 -2.33 -12.39
N TYR A 395 25.49 -3.47 -11.72
CA TYR A 395 25.83 -4.75 -12.34
C TYR A 395 24.79 -5.18 -13.37
N ALA A 396 23.50 -5.06 -13.06
CA ALA A 396 22.40 -5.38 -13.98
C ALA A 396 22.45 -4.52 -15.25
N ILE A 397 22.65 -3.20 -15.10
CA ILE A 397 22.80 -2.27 -16.23
C ILE A 397 24.03 -2.66 -17.09
N ALA A 398 25.15 -3.05 -16.47
CA ALA A 398 26.33 -3.47 -17.22
C ALA A 398 26.09 -4.77 -18.01
N LEU A 399 25.31 -5.70 -17.43
CA LEU A 399 24.93 -6.95 -18.09
C LEU A 399 24.02 -6.71 -19.29
N GLU A 400 23.03 -5.84 -19.18
CA GLU A 400 22.14 -5.48 -20.29
C GLU A 400 22.89 -4.80 -21.43
N ARG A 401 23.83 -3.92 -21.14
CA ARG A 401 24.68 -3.27 -22.17
C ARG A 401 25.64 -4.21 -22.85
N SER A 402 25.84 -5.40 -22.32
CA SER A 402 26.71 -6.43 -22.89
C SER A 402 26.01 -7.42 -23.81
N LYS A 403 24.68 -7.40 -23.82
CA LYS A 403 23.83 -8.16 -24.74
C LYS A 403 23.63 -7.39 -26.05
#